data_ffe7b98fb3c64c9c3f704e2359595d92
#
_entry.id   ffe7b98fb3c64c9c3f704e2359595d92
#
_cell.length_a   1.000
_cell.length_b   1.000
_cell.length_c   1.000
_cell.angle_alpha   90.00
_cell.angle_beta   90.00
_cell.angle_gamma   90.00
#
_symmetry.space_group_name_H-M   'P 1'
#
loop_
_entity.id
_entity.type
_entity.pdbx_description
1 polymer ?
#
loop_
_entity_poly.entity_id
_entity_poly.type
_entity_poly.pdbx_seq_one_letter_code
_entity_poly.pdbx_strand_id
1 'polypeptide(L)'
;MKDFRNATISNNFMFRLVMEKPELCRQLLERILDTQISKIVYPEAEKSLEAQLTSKGIRLDIYVTLEDGTVIDVEMQAADSTKDTLAKRTRYYQSILDNDALKKGELYSKLRQTIIIFICTFDPFDRNFSRYTFSSRCHEDYKLSLEDGVCKIFLNTYGDKHRISRELANFMDYMNGSEPNDDFTRRLQVEVELQRDDDGRRMLYMTYSQTLLEMEAKGIEQGIKQGFKQGIEQGIEQGIEAGMLKTLRDLVKDGMLSPAEAAKRAGMSIEEFGKAVSKL
;
A
#
# COMPACT_ATOMS: atom_id res chain seq x y z
N MET A 1 -9.89 20.90 2.85
CA MET A 1 -8.54 20.79 2.26
C MET A 1 -7.54 21.30 3.29
N LYS A 2 -6.53 20.51 3.69
CA LYS A 2 -5.50 21.01 4.63
C LYS A 2 -4.65 22.04 3.89
N ASP A 3 -4.45 23.22 4.50
CA ASP A 3 -3.61 24.27 3.92
C ASP A 3 -2.16 23.77 3.84
N PHE A 4 -1.50 23.95 2.69
CA PHE A 4 -0.10 23.60 2.49
C PHE A 4 0.83 24.29 3.51
N ARG A 5 0.50 25.47 3.94
CA ARG A 5 1.26 26.20 4.99
C ARG A 5 1.34 25.44 6.32
N ASN A 6 0.41 24.50 6.56
CA ASN A 6 0.39 23.66 7.75
C ASN A 6 0.89 22.24 7.48
N ALA A 7 1.39 21.96 6.26
CA ALA A 7 1.91 20.65 5.93
C ALA A 7 3.20 20.37 6.70
N THR A 8 3.26 19.25 7.40
CA THR A 8 4.45 18.76 8.11
C THR A 8 5.22 17.81 7.22
N ILE A 9 6.42 17.43 7.64
CA ILE A 9 7.24 16.42 6.95
C ILE A 9 6.51 15.08 6.78
N SER A 10 5.54 14.74 7.64
CA SER A 10 4.71 13.54 7.53
C SER A 10 3.63 13.60 6.44
N ASN A 11 3.47 14.73 5.76
CA ASN A 11 2.65 14.83 4.56
C ASN A 11 3.42 14.27 3.35
N ASN A 12 2.86 13.34 2.60
CA ASN A 12 3.52 12.68 1.45
C ASN A 12 4.11 13.67 0.44
N PHE A 13 3.36 14.72 0.10
CA PHE A 13 3.83 15.73 -0.85
C PHE A 13 5.00 16.55 -0.27
N MET A 14 4.91 16.99 0.98
CA MET A 14 5.98 17.72 1.67
C MET A 14 7.23 16.83 1.82
N PHE A 15 7.06 15.57 2.22
CA PHE A 15 8.14 14.61 2.36
C PHE A 15 8.92 14.48 1.05
N ARG A 16 8.22 14.29 -0.06
CA ARG A 16 8.85 14.20 -1.38
C ARG A 16 9.64 15.46 -1.73
N LEU A 17 9.06 16.65 -1.53
CA LEU A 17 9.73 17.92 -1.83
C LEU A 17 11.03 18.09 -1.02
N VAL A 18 10.99 17.79 0.27
CA VAL A 18 12.15 17.89 1.16
C VAL A 18 13.23 16.88 0.76
N MET A 19 12.82 15.66 0.38
CA MET A 19 13.73 14.60 -0.02
C MET A 19 14.25 14.72 -1.46
N GLU A 20 13.78 15.69 -2.26
CA GLU A 20 14.44 16.12 -3.50
C GLU A 20 15.85 16.68 -3.24
N LYS A 21 16.17 17.07 -2.00
CA LYS A 21 17.52 17.48 -1.60
C LYS A 21 18.41 16.25 -1.38
N PRO A 22 19.42 16.01 -2.24
CA PRO A 22 20.22 14.78 -2.18
C PRO A 22 20.87 14.54 -0.82
N GLU A 23 21.34 15.62 -0.18
CA GLU A 23 22.00 15.53 1.11
C GLU A 23 21.04 15.11 2.24
N LEU A 24 19.79 15.61 2.25
CA LEU A 24 18.79 15.23 3.23
C LEU A 24 18.32 13.79 3.01
N CYS A 25 18.09 13.41 1.75
CA CYS A 25 17.73 12.04 1.41
C CYS A 25 18.84 11.05 1.79
N ARG A 26 20.11 11.34 1.46
CA ARG A 26 21.25 10.52 1.83
C ARG A 26 21.34 10.31 3.34
N GLN A 27 21.23 11.37 4.13
CA GLN A 27 21.27 11.27 5.59
C GLN A 27 20.08 10.50 6.18
N LEU A 28 18.90 10.61 5.57
CA LEU A 28 17.76 9.79 5.97
C LEU A 28 18.06 8.30 5.72
N LEU A 29 18.57 7.97 4.54
CA LEU A 29 18.90 6.58 4.18
C LEU A 29 20.00 6.02 5.09
N GLU A 30 21.02 6.80 5.41
CA GLU A 30 22.07 6.40 6.36
C GLU A 30 21.52 6.03 7.73
N ARG A 31 20.53 6.79 8.23
CA ARG A 31 19.84 6.48 9.50
C ARG A 31 18.99 5.23 9.42
N ILE A 32 18.30 5.04 8.30
CA ILE A 32 17.43 3.86 8.13
C ILE A 32 18.26 2.60 7.94
N LEU A 33 19.33 2.66 7.16
CA LEU A 33 20.13 1.49 6.79
C LEU A 33 21.30 1.22 7.76
N ASP A 34 21.54 2.14 8.69
CA ASP A 34 22.67 2.08 9.64
C ASP A 34 24.01 1.87 8.91
N THR A 35 24.22 2.60 7.83
CA THR A 35 25.43 2.53 7.00
C THR A 35 25.75 3.90 6.40
N GLN A 36 27.03 4.15 6.12
CA GLN A 36 27.45 5.35 5.41
C GLN A 36 27.21 5.20 3.90
N ILE A 37 26.67 6.23 3.29
CA ILE A 37 26.38 6.30 1.86
C ILE A 37 27.25 7.42 1.24
N SER A 38 28.15 7.04 0.36
CA SER A 38 29.05 7.98 -0.30
C SER A 38 28.31 8.92 -1.23
N LYS A 39 27.39 8.35 -2.05
CA LYS A 39 26.63 9.10 -3.04
C LYS A 39 25.30 8.42 -3.35
N ILE A 40 24.29 9.24 -3.58
CA ILE A 40 23.02 8.82 -4.18
C ILE A 40 22.86 9.48 -5.56
N VAL A 41 22.18 8.77 -6.45
CA VAL A 41 21.82 9.25 -7.78
C VAL A 41 20.32 9.16 -7.91
N TYR A 42 19.67 10.28 -8.28
CA TYR A 42 18.29 10.28 -8.71
C TYR A 42 18.28 9.97 -10.21
N PRO A 43 17.67 8.85 -10.64
CA PRO A 43 17.63 8.52 -12.07
C PRO A 43 16.86 9.55 -12.89
N GLU A 44 15.78 10.09 -12.33
CA GLU A 44 14.98 11.22 -12.85
C GLU A 44 14.05 11.71 -11.73
N ALA A 45 13.77 13.02 -11.71
CA ALA A 45 12.71 13.56 -10.85
C ALA A 45 11.35 13.01 -11.33
N GLU A 46 10.60 12.34 -10.48
CA GLU A 46 9.31 11.71 -10.77
C GLU A 46 9.40 10.48 -11.71
N LYS A 47 10.14 9.46 -11.35
CA LYS A 47 10.09 8.20 -12.11
C LYS A 47 8.74 7.53 -11.96
N SER A 48 7.84 7.75 -12.94
CA SER A 48 6.66 6.93 -13.13
C SER A 48 7.08 5.68 -13.88
N LEU A 49 7.05 4.53 -13.22
CA LEU A 49 7.29 3.24 -13.86
C LEU A 49 5.98 2.71 -14.42
N GLU A 50 5.83 2.73 -15.73
CA GLU A 50 4.72 2.09 -16.44
C GLU A 50 5.12 0.64 -16.77
N ALA A 51 4.56 -0.29 -16.04
CA ALA A 51 4.60 -1.67 -16.45
C ALA A 51 3.53 -1.88 -17.52
N GLN A 52 3.91 -2.20 -18.73
CA GLN A 52 3.09 -2.48 -19.92
C GLN A 52 1.66 -1.91 -19.93
N LEU A 53 1.16 -1.40 -21.05
CA LEU A 53 -0.11 -0.70 -21.30
C LEU A 53 -1.39 -1.26 -20.61
N THR A 54 -1.33 -2.44 -20.01
CA THR A 54 -2.44 -3.13 -19.35
C THR A 54 -2.30 -3.26 -17.83
N SER A 55 -1.18 -2.84 -17.23
CA SER A 55 -0.91 -2.98 -15.81
C SER A 55 -1.03 -1.66 -15.06
N LYS A 56 -1.27 -1.76 -13.75
CA LYS A 56 -1.33 -0.61 -12.85
C LYS A 56 0.08 -0.01 -12.72
N GLY A 57 0.32 1.16 -13.35
CA GLY A 57 1.54 1.94 -13.14
C GLY A 57 1.73 2.30 -11.67
N ILE A 58 2.98 2.50 -11.25
CA ILE A 58 3.32 3.02 -9.92
C ILE A 58 4.01 4.38 -10.07
N ARG A 59 3.75 5.23 -9.10
CA ARG A 59 4.51 6.47 -8.89
C ARG A 59 5.25 6.30 -7.57
N LEU A 60 6.58 6.37 -7.63
CA LEU A 60 7.44 6.25 -6.46
C LEU A 60 7.62 7.63 -5.83
N ASP A 61 7.55 7.70 -4.49
CA ASP A 61 7.75 8.96 -3.77
C ASP A 61 9.22 9.38 -3.86
N ILE A 62 10.15 8.47 -3.57
CA ILE A 62 11.58 8.70 -3.67
C ILE A 62 12.23 7.45 -4.26
N TYR A 63 12.87 7.60 -5.39
CA TYR A 63 13.62 6.54 -6.06
C TYR A 63 15.06 6.96 -6.25
N VAL A 64 16.01 6.23 -5.67
CA VAL A 64 17.43 6.51 -5.76
C VAL A 64 18.24 5.27 -6.05
N THR A 65 19.43 5.46 -6.63
CA THR A 65 20.41 4.40 -6.86
C THR A 65 21.70 4.76 -6.13
N LEU A 66 22.29 3.81 -5.43
CA LEU A 66 23.60 3.94 -4.82
C LEU A 66 24.73 3.68 -5.85
N GLU A 67 25.98 3.97 -5.48
CA GLU A 67 27.14 3.75 -6.36
C GLU A 67 27.35 2.27 -6.74
N ASP A 68 27.02 1.34 -5.85
CA ASP A 68 27.08 -0.11 -6.09
C ASP A 68 25.93 -0.64 -6.98
N GLY A 69 25.03 0.25 -7.38
CA GLY A 69 23.84 -0.05 -8.16
C GLY A 69 22.64 -0.51 -7.34
N THR A 70 22.71 -0.52 -6.00
CA THR A 70 21.57 -0.79 -5.13
C THR A 70 20.46 0.21 -5.40
N VAL A 71 19.25 -0.28 -5.63
CA VAL A 71 18.05 0.52 -5.86
C VAL A 71 17.28 0.66 -4.56
N ILE A 72 16.91 1.89 -4.22
CA ILE A 72 16.12 2.18 -3.01
C ILE A 72 14.88 2.96 -3.39
N ASP A 73 13.74 2.45 -2.96
CA ASP A 73 12.44 3.11 -3.02
C ASP A 73 11.97 3.44 -1.61
N VAL A 74 11.60 4.71 -1.37
CA VAL A 74 11.10 5.17 -0.06
C VAL A 74 9.71 5.77 -0.23
N GLU A 75 8.76 5.20 0.47
CA GLU A 75 7.35 5.55 0.41
C GLU A 75 6.87 6.10 1.77
N MET A 76 6.21 7.24 1.75
CA MET A 76 5.56 7.81 2.94
C MET A 76 4.10 7.34 3.04
N GLN A 77 3.71 6.77 4.17
CA GLN A 77 2.35 6.28 4.43
C GLN A 77 1.76 6.94 5.68
N ALA A 78 0.94 7.97 5.45
CA ALA A 78 0.29 8.70 6.52
C ALA A 78 -1.12 8.17 6.87
N ALA A 79 -1.69 7.25 6.08
CA ALA A 79 -3.04 6.73 6.25
C ALA A 79 -3.04 5.23 6.58
N ASP A 80 -3.70 4.86 7.66
CA ASP A 80 -3.88 3.46 8.11
C ASP A 80 -4.78 2.63 7.18
N SER A 81 -5.66 3.29 6.40
CA SER A 81 -6.59 2.65 5.46
C SER A 81 -5.94 1.72 4.42
N THR A 82 -4.62 1.81 4.25
CA THR A 82 -3.85 0.96 3.31
C THR A 82 -3.12 -0.20 3.97
N LYS A 83 -3.21 -0.35 5.28
CA LYS A 83 -2.46 -1.33 6.09
C LYS A 83 -2.52 -2.74 5.52
N ASP A 84 -3.72 -3.26 5.25
CA ASP A 84 -3.92 -4.63 4.76
C ASP A 84 -3.32 -4.89 3.38
N THR A 85 -2.97 -3.86 2.65
CA THR A 85 -2.45 -3.96 1.28
C THR A 85 -0.95 -3.70 1.18
N LEU A 86 -0.29 -3.15 2.22
CA LEU A 86 1.11 -2.75 2.17
C LEU A 86 2.05 -3.89 1.75
N ALA A 87 1.91 -5.06 2.36
CA ALA A 87 2.74 -6.23 2.01
C ALA A 87 2.57 -6.66 0.54
N LYS A 88 1.35 -6.55 -0.01
CA LYS A 88 1.08 -6.85 -1.42
C LYS A 88 1.62 -5.74 -2.33
N ARG A 89 1.57 -4.48 -1.89
CA ARG A 89 2.17 -3.35 -2.62
C ARG A 89 3.68 -3.52 -2.77
N THR A 90 4.41 -3.87 -1.70
CA THR A 90 5.86 -4.09 -1.81
C THR A 90 6.21 -5.17 -2.82
N ARG A 91 5.42 -6.27 -2.89
CA ARG A 91 5.62 -7.32 -3.88
C ARG A 91 5.40 -6.80 -5.31
N TYR A 92 4.37 -6.00 -5.51
CA TYR A 92 4.06 -5.41 -6.81
C TYR A 92 5.12 -4.38 -7.23
N TYR A 93 5.56 -3.52 -6.30
CA TYR A 93 6.63 -2.55 -6.54
C TYR A 93 7.93 -3.26 -6.92
N GLN A 94 8.32 -4.31 -6.18
CA GLN A 94 9.48 -5.13 -6.52
C GLN A 94 9.43 -5.66 -7.95
N SER A 95 8.29 -6.22 -8.37
CA SER A 95 8.15 -6.78 -9.72
C SER A 95 8.31 -5.73 -10.82
N ILE A 96 7.88 -4.49 -10.57
CA ILE A 96 8.03 -3.40 -11.53
C ILE A 96 9.47 -2.89 -11.55
N LEU A 97 10.12 -2.76 -10.39
CA LEU A 97 11.52 -2.36 -10.29
C LEU A 97 12.43 -3.36 -11.00
N ASP A 98 12.21 -4.66 -10.81
CA ASP A 98 12.96 -5.73 -11.45
C ASP A 98 12.74 -5.75 -12.98
N ASN A 99 11.51 -5.55 -13.43
CA ASN A 99 11.18 -5.48 -14.85
C ASN A 99 11.79 -4.24 -15.54
N ASP A 100 11.89 -3.12 -14.83
CA ASP A 100 12.57 -1.92 -15.33
C ASP A 100 14.09 -2.12 -15.40
N ALA A 101 14.66 -2.81 -14.41
CA ALA A 101 16.09 -3.04 -14.29
C ALA A 101 16.64 -4.05 -15.29
N LEU A 102 15.82 -5.02 -15.74
CA LEU A 102 16.26 -6.14 -16.59
C LEU A 102 15.56 -6.12 -17.95
N LYS A 103 16.31 -5.85 -19.01
CA LYS A 103 15.79 -5.84 -20.38
C LYS A 103 15.77 -7.25 -20.98
N LYS A 104 14.94 -7.45 -22.01
CA LYS A 104 14.85 -8.73 -22.74
C LYS A 104 16.23 -9.19 -23.23
N GLY A 105 16.61 -10.39 -22.84
CA GLY A 105 17.89 -11.02 -23.21
C GLY A 105 19.06 -10.72 -22.27
N GLU A 106 18.85 -9.93 -21.22
CA GLU A 106 19.86 -9.72 -20.20
C GLU A 106 19.90 -10.85 -19.16
N LEU A 107 21.06 -11.04 -18.55
CA LEU A 107 21.27 -12.09 -17.54
C LEU A 107 20.71 -11.66 -16.20
N TYR A 108 20.11 -12.57 -15.44
CA TYR A 108 19.59 -12.32 -14.09
C TYR A 108 20.67 -11.82 -13.11
N SER A 109 21.95 -12.11 -13.34
CA SER A 109 23.08 -11.57 -12.56
C SER A 109 23.22 -10.05 -12.63
N LYS A 110 22.51 -9.39 -13.55
CA LYS A 110 22.44 -7.91 -13.62
C LYS A 110 21.45 -7.30 -12.64
N LEU A 111 20.51 -8.08 -12.10
CA LEU A 111 19.63 -7.59 -11.07
C LEU A 111 20.46 -7.15 -9.86
N ARG A 112 20.21 -5.93 -9.40
CA ARG A 112 20.87 -5.33 -8.26
C ARG A 112 20.04 -5.51 -7.01
N GLN A 113 20.66 -5.30 -5.86
CA GLN A 113 19.93 -5.25 -4.60
C GLN A 113 18.83 -4.18 -4.68
N THR A 114 17.65 -4.52 -4.18
CA THR A 114 16.50 -3.60 -4.11
C THR A 114 16.01 -3.51 -2.67
N ILE A 115 15.89 -2.29 -2.17
CA ILE A 115 15.40 -1.99 -0.82
C ILE A 115 14.14 -1.15 -0.95
N ILE A 116 13.00 -1.67 -0.49
CA ILE A 116 11.74 -0.93 -0.44
C ILE A 116 11.46 -0.55 1.00
N ILE A 117 11.32 0.75 1.25
CA ILE A 117 11.15 1.34 2.57
C ILE A 117 9.78 2.01 2.65
N PHE A 118 8.95 1.60 3.59
CA PHE A 118 7.71 2.30 3.94
C PHE A 118 7.88 2.99 5.28
N ILE A 119 7.68 4.31 5.31
CA ILE A 119 7.64 5.12 6.54
C ILE A 119 6.17 5.30 6.92
N CYS A 120 5.71 4.64 7.98
CA CYS A 120 4.31 4.61 8.38
C CYS A 120 4.10 5.45 9.65
N THR A 121 3.09 6.33 9.65
CA THR A 121 2.61 7.00 10.88
C THR A 121 1.55 6.16 11.61
N PHE A 122 1.64 4.84 11.51
CA PHE A 122 0.85 3.83 12.20
C PHE A 122 1.64 2.52 12.26
N ASP A 123 1.22 1.59 13.11
CA ASP A 123 1.85 0.27 13.15
C ASP A 123 1.31 -0.66 12.05
N PRO A 124 2.11 -0.99 11.02
CA PRO A 124 1.64 -1.82 9.91
C PRO A 124 1.39 -3.29 10.28
N PHE A 125 1.90 -3.77 11.44
CA PHE A 125 1.84 -5.19 11.82
C PHE A 125 1.34 -5.43 13.25
N ASP A 126 0.94 -4.42 14.00
CA ASP A 126 0.41 -4.50 15.38
C ASP A 126 1.36 -5.23 16.36
N ARG A 127 2.68 -5.02 16.22
CA ARG A 127 3.72 -5.60 17.10
C ARG A 127 4.52 -4.56 17.87
N ASN A 128 4.19 -3.29 17.69
CA ASN A 128 4.82 -2.16 18.36
C ASN A 128 6.33 -2.03 18.14
N PHE A 129 6.89 -2.61 17.07
CA PHE A 129 8.28 -2.33 16.71
C PHE A 129 8.36 -1.05 15.89
N SER A 130 9.42 -0.25 16.11
CA SER A 130 9.71 0.91 15.26
C SER A 130 10.22 0.53 13.88
N ARG A 131 10.82 -0.66 13.74
CA ARG A 131 11.37 -1.18 12.48
C ARG A 131 11.04 -2.64 12.30
N TYR A 132 10.52 -2.96 11.12
CA TYR A 132 10.32 -4.32 10.64
C TYR A 132 11.14 -4.49 9.37
N THR A 133 12.01 -5.49 9.36
CA THR A 133 12.84 -5.81 8.20
C THR A 133 12.52 -7.22 7.72
N PHE A 134 12.17 -7.35 6.45
CA PHE A 134 11.82 -8.62 5.81
C PHE A 134 12.83 -8.95 4.72
N SER A 135 13.29 -10.20 4.74
CA SER A 135 14.10 -10.83 3.69
C SER A 135 13.69 -12.29 3.55
N SER A 136 14.03 -12.91 2.44
CA SER A 136 13.72 -14.32 2.18
C SER A 136 14.56 -15.25 3.03
N ARG A 137 13.93 -16.17 3.76
CA ARG A 137 14.57 -17.16 4.62
C ARG A 137 14.04 -18.56 4.34
N CYS A 138 14.91 -19.56 4.49
CA CYS A 138 14.52 -20.96 4.40
C CYS A 138 13.66 -21.35 5.62
N HIS A 139 12.53 -22.02 5.40
CA HIS A 139 11.66 -22.48 6.47
C HIS A 139 12.28 -23.61 7.29
N GLU A 140 13.08 -24.47 6.67
CA GLU A 140 13.76 -25.61 7.28
C GLU A 140 14.98 -25.18 8.08
N ASP A 141 15.60 -24.04 7.71
CA ASP A 141 16.71 -23.42 8.44
C ASP A 141 16.62 -21.90 8.37
N TYR A 142 16.11 -21.26 9.41
CA TYR A 142 15.94 -19.80 9.48
C TYR A 142 17.26 -19.00 9.43
N LYS A 143 18.42 -19.64 9.61
CA LYS A 143 19.73 -18.99 9.44
C LYS A 143 20.13 -18.88 7.99
N LEU A 144 19.58 -19.73 7.12
CA LEU A 144 19.84 -19.72 5.67
C LEU A 144 19.06 -18.62 4.99
N SER A 145 19.76 -17.64 4.45
CA SER A 145 19.19 -16.58 3.59
C SER A 145 19.13 -17.06 2.15
N LEU A 146 18.09 -16.66 1.41
CA LEU A 146 18.00 -16.91 -0.05
C LEU A 146 19.00 -16.04 -0.84
N GLU A 147 19.39 -14.89 -0.28
CA GLU A 147 20.32 -13.92 -0.89
C GLU A 147 19.86 -13.43 -2.28
N ASP A 148 18.52 -13.29 -2.43
CA ASP A 148 17.88 -12.81 -3.66
C ASP A 148 18.07 -11.30 -3.90
N GLY A 149 18.77 -10.61 -2.99
CA GLY A 149 19.02 -9.17 -3.07
C GLY A 149 17.80 -8.29 -2.74
N VAL A 150 16.71 -8.86 -2.21
CA VAL A 150 15.49 -8.13 -1.88
C VAL A 150 15.38 -7.87 -0.37
N CYS A 151 15.20 -6.59 -0.01
CA CYS A 151 14.93 -6.19 1.38
C CYS A 151 13.71 -5.27 1.43
N LYS A 152 12.84 -5.49 2.42
CA LYS A 152 11.68 -4.63 2.67
C LYS A 152 11.73 -4.14 4.10
N ILE A 153 11.67 -2.82 4.27
CA ILE A 153 11.74 -2.17 5.58
C ILE A 153 10.44 -1.39 5.79
N PHE A 154 9.81 -1.63 6.93
CA PHE A 154 8.68 -0.83 7.38
C PHE A 154 9.09 -0.13 8.67
N LEU A 155 8.96 1.18 8.68
CA LEU A 155 9.17 2.01 9.86
C LEU A 155 7.81 2.39 10.43
N ASN A 156 7.62 2.14 11.72
CA ASN A 156 6.49 2.62 12.50
C ASN A 156 6.98 3.78 13.38
N THR A 157 6.60 5.01 13.04
CA THR A 157 7.10 6.19 13.74
C THR A 157 6.66 6.26 15.21
N TYR A 158 5.59 5.55 15.59
CA TYR A 158 5.07 5.46 16.95
C TYR A 158 5.53 4.21 17.72
N GLY A 159 6.30 3.31 17.07
CA GLY A 159 6.74 2.07 17.69
C GLY A 159 7.80 2.25 18.78
N ASP A 160 8.08 1.16 19.47
CA ASP A 160 9.12 1.08 20.48
C ASP A 160 10.53 1.30 19.87
N LYS A 161 11.23 2.34 20.36
CA LYS A 161 12.50 2.84 19.81
C LYS A 161 13.75 2.20 20.43
N HIS A 162 13.61 1.28 21.37
CA HIS A 162 14.76 0.66 22.05
C HIS A 162 15.70 -0.15 21.14
N ARG A 163 15.25 -0.51 19.94
CA ARG A 163 15.99 -1.37 18.99
C ARG A 163 16.47 -0.63 17.74
N ILE A 164 16.42 0.68 17.74
CA ILE A 164 16.90 1.51 16.63
C ILE A 164 17.93 2.52 17.16
N SER A 165 18.69 3.12 16.24
CA SER A 165 19.64 4.18 16.59
C SER A 165 18.92 5.42 17.12
N ARG A 166 19.62 6.21 17.94
CA ARG A 166 19.11 7.48 18.45
C ARG A 166 18.78 8.45 17.31
N GLU A 167 19.59 8.44 16.27
CA GLU A 167 19.45 9.27 15.09
C GLU A 167 18.16 8.96 14.33
N LEU A 168 17.84 7.67 14.17
CA LEU A 168 16.58 7.25 13.56
C LEU A 168 15.39 7.56 14.47
N ALA A 169 15.54 7.37 15.80
CA ALA A 169 14.51 7.71 16.76
C ALA A 169 14.18 9.21 16.74
N ASN A 170 15.20 10.08 16.69
CA ASN A 170 15.03 11.53 16.57
C ASN A 170 14.24 11.93 15.32
N PHE A 171 14.53 11.30 14.18
CA PHE A 171 13.77 11.52 12.95
C PHE A 171 12.30 11.09 13.12
N MET A 172 12.04 9.93 13.72
CA MET A 172 10.67 9.46 13.94
C MET A 172 9.90 10.37 14.90
N ASP A 173 10.55 10.90 15.95
CA ASP A 173 9.94 11.86 16.86
C ASP A 173 9.58 13.16 16.14
N TYR A 174 10.46 13.66 15.28
CA TYR A 174 10.20 14.83 14.46
C TYR A 174 9.03 14.58 13.47
N MET A 175 8.95 13.38 12.85
CA MET A 175 7.81 12.98 12.00
C MET A 175 6.48 13.01 12.76
N ASN A 176 6.50 12.72 14.04
CA ASN A 176 5.32 12.74 14.93
C ASN A 176 5.01 14.11 15.53
N GLY A 177 5.73 15.16 15.13
CA GLY A 177 5.49 16.52 15.52
C GLY A 177 6.29 17.01 16.74
N SER A 178 7.29 16.26 17.19
CA SER A 178 8.23 16.75 18.20
C SER A 178 9.15 17.83 17.62
N GLU A 179 9.65 18.71 18.48
CA GLU A 179 10.67 19.69 18.09
C GLU A 179 11.94 19.01 17.61
N PRO A 180 12.64 19.61 16.64
CA PRO A 180 13.91 19.05 16.15
C PRO A 180 14.97 19.04 17.26
N ASN A 181 15.65 17.90 17.44
CA ASN A 181 16.60 17.69 18.54
C ASN A 181 18.02 17.31 18.09
N ASP A 182 18.25 17.18 16.77
CA ASP A 182 19.59 16.99 16.17
C ASP A 182 19.79 17.89 14.93
N ASP A 183 21.00 17.90 14.35
CA ASP A 183 21.30 18.72 13.18
C ASP A 183 20.48 18.35 11.95
N PHE A 184 20.18 17.07 11.77
CA PHE A 184 19.40 16.60 10.64
C PHE A 184 17.96 17.06 10.73
N THR A 185 17.31 16.87 11.87
CA THR A 185 15.92 17.28 12.08
C THR A 185 15.76 18.80 12.04
N ARG A 186 16.77 19.57 12.51
CA ARG A 186 16.81 21.03 12.33
C ARG A 186 16.88 21.43 10.86
N ARG A 187 17.70 20.76 10.06
CA ARG A 187 17.77 21.02 8.60
C ARG A 187 16.50 20.62 7.88
N LEU A 188 15.85 19.51 8.30
CA LEU A 188 14.54 19.15 7.78
C LEU A 188 13.49 20.23 8.06
N GLN A 189 13.48 20.80 9.27
CA GLN A 189 12.56 21.87 9.64
C GLN A 189 12.77 23.11 8.76
N VAL A 190 14.00 23.54 8.60
CA VAL A 190 14.34 24.69 7.72
C VAL A 190 13.85 24.43 6.29
N GLU A 191 14.09 23.24 5.75
CA GLU A 191 13.63 22.92 4.39
C GLU A 191 12.10 22.86 4.30
N VAL A 192 11.40 22.29 5.28
CA VAL A 192 9.93 22.29 5.35
C VAL A 192 9.39 23.74 5.35
N GLU A 193 9.98 24.63 6.12
CA GLU A 193 9.60 26.06 6.17
C GLU A 193 9.81 26.75 4.82
N LEU A 194 10.95 26.53 4.18
CA LEU A 194 11.24 27.05 2.83
C LEU A 194 10.22 26.56 1.79
N GLN A 195 9.86 25.27 1.84
CA GLN A 195 8.87 24.72 0.92
C GLN A 195 7.46 25.28 1.18
N ARG A 196 7.09 25.54 2.44
CA ARG A 196 5.79 26.17 2.79
C ARG A 196 5.65 27.59 2.26
N ASP A 197 6.75 28.34 2.22
CA ASP A 197 6.77 29.75 1.82
C ASP A 197 6.82 29.91 0.28
N ASP A 198 7.05 28.83 -0.47
CA ASP A 198 7.12 28.84 -1.92
C ASP A 198 5.68 28.79 -2.53
N ASP A 199 5.28 29.90 -3.16
CA ASP A 199 3.97 30.04 -3.81
C ASP A 199 3.77 29.06 -4.97
N GLY A 200 4.82 28.73 -5.71
CA GLY A 200 4.80 27.75 -6.80
C GLY A 200 4.51 26.33 -6.26
N ARG A 201 5.19 25.97 -5.17
CA ARG A 201 4.96 24.67 -4.49
C ARG A 201 3.57 24.57 -3.91
N ARG A 202 3.05 25.67 -3.35
CA ARG A 202 1.68 25.74 -2.87
C ARG A 202 0.67 25.49 -4.00
N MET A 203 0.86 26.09 -5.16
CA MET A 203 0.00 25.88 -6.32
C MET A 203 0.02 24.41 -6.80
N LEU A 204 1.21 23.81 -6.87
CA LEU A 204 1.37 22.40 -7.20
C LEU A 204 0.65 21.47 -6.19
N TYR A 205 0.76 21.77 -4.88
CA TYR A 205 0.05 21.03 -3.84
C TYR A 205 -1.47 21.11 -3.99
N MET A 206 -1.99 22.30 -4.31
CA MET A 206 -3.43 22.49 -4.53
C MET A 206 -3.91 21.63 -5.71
N THR A 207 -3.20 21.67 -6.84
CA THR A 207 -3.50 20.83 -8.01
C THR A 207 -3.44 19.34 -7.68
N TYR A 208 -2.38 18.90 -7.00
CA TYR A 208 -2.22 17.52 -6.55
C TYR A 208 -3.36 17.08 -5.62
N SER A 209 -3.70 17.91 -4.63
CA SER A 209 -4.79 17.63 -3.69
C SER A 209 -6.15 17.54 -4.38
N GLN A 210 -6.40 18.41 -5.37
CA GLN A 210 -7.63 18.36 -6.18
C GLN A 210 -7.71 17.06 -6.99
N THR A 211 -6.61 16.66 -7.63
CA THR A 211 -6.54 15.40 -8.37
C THR A 211 -6.83 14.19 -7.48
N LEU A 212 -6.29 14.17 -6.25
CA LEU A 212 -6.58 13.10 -5.29
C LEU A 212 -8.06 13.04 -4.92
N LEU A 213 -8.69 14.18 -4.64
CA LEU A 213 -10.12 14.25 -4.33
C LEU A 213 -10.99 13.76 -5.51
N GLU A 214 -10.63 14.11 -6.73
CA GLU A 214 -11.33 13.64 -7.93
C GLU A 214 -11.17 12.12 -8.13
N MET A 215 -9.97 11.57 -7.85
CA MET A 215 -9.72 10.12 -7.90
C MET A 215 -10.52 9.38 -6.83
N GLU A 216 -10.58 9.90 -5.62
CA GLU A 216 -11.37 9.34 -4.51
C GLU A 216 -12.87 9.35 -4.85
N ALA A 217 -13.39 10.48 -5.33
CA ALA A 217 -14.79 10.60 -5.76
C ALA A 217 -15.15 9.61 -6.87
N LYS A 218 -14.29 9.45 -7.88
CA LYS A 218 -14.46 8.43 -8.94
C LYS A 218 -14.43 7.01 -8.41
N GLY A 219 -13.53 6.73 -7.44
CA GLY A 219 -13.45 5.41 -6.79
C GLY A 219 -14.72 5.07 -6.03
N ILE A 220 -15.26 6.02 -5.27
CA ILE A 220 -16.53 5.88 -4.55
C ILE A 220 -17.69 5.65 -5.53
N GLU A 221 -17.79 6.44 -6.58
CA GLU A 221 -18.84 6.30 -7.61
C GLU A 221 -18.79 4.90 -8.27
N GLN A 222 -17.59 4.45 -8.65
CA GLN A 222 -17.41 3.12 -9.24
C GLN A 222 -17.77 2.01 -8.23
N GLY A 223 -17.40 2.15 -6.96
CA GLY A 223 -17.74 1.20 -5.89
C GLY A 223 -19.26 1.11 -5.69
N ILE A 224 -19.96 2.24 -5.63
CA ILE A 224 -21.41 2.29 -5.52
C ILE A 224 -22.08 1.60 -6.73
N LYS A 225 -21.63 1.92 -7.95
CA LYS A 225 -22.16 1.32 -9.18
C LYS A 225 -21.99 -0.20 -9.23
N GLN A 226 -20.79 -0.69 -8.84
CA GLN A 226 -20.52 -2.12 -8.78
C GLN A 226 -21.35 -2.81 -7.68
N GLY A 227 -21.40 -2.22 -6.48
CA GLY A 227 -22.20 -2.75 -5.38
C GLY A 227 -23.70 -2.81 -5.70
N PHE A 228 -24.22 -1.77 -6.36
CA PHE A 228 -25.62 -1.75 -6.81
C PHE A 228 -25.90 -2.85 -7.85
N LYS A 229 -25.01 -3.02 -8.84
CA LYS A 229 -25.14 -4.09 -9.85
C LYS A 229 -25.12 -5.48 -9.21
N GLN A 230 -24.15 -5.73 -8.34
CA GLN A 230 -24.05 -7.02 -7.63
C GLN A 230 -25.26 -7.26 -6.72
N GLY A 231 -25.75 -6.22 -6.03
CA GLY A 231 -26.94 -6.31 -5.19
C GLY A 231 -28.22 -6.67 -5.98
N ILE A 232 -28.39 -6.08 -7.17
CA ILE A 232 -29.51 -6.43 -8.06
C ILE A 232 -29.39 -7.87 -8.55
N GLU A 233 -28.21 -8.30 -9.03
CA GLU A 233 -27.98 -9.67 -9.51
C GLU A 233 -28.28 -10.70 -8.43
N GLN A 234 -27.75 -10.49 -7.23
CA GLN A 234 -28.03 -11.37 -6.07
C GLN A 234 -29.49 -11.34 -5.64
N GLY A 235 -30.12 -10.16 -5.64
CA GLY A 235 -31.53 -10.03 -5.29
C GLY A 235 -32.46 -10.74 -6.29
N ILE A 236 -32.17 -10.68 -7.58
CA ILE A 236 -32.90 -11.41 -8.63
C ILE A 236 -32.75 -12.93 -8.43
N GLU A 237 -31.51 -13.41 -8.23
CA GLU A 237 -31.23 -14.84 -8.02
C GLU A 237 -31.97 -15.39 -6.79
N GLN A 238 -31.85 -14.69 -5.66
CA GLN A 238 -32.58 -15.05 -4.43
C GLN A 238 -34.09 -14.99 -4.61
N GLY A 239 -34.60 -13.98 -5.34
CA GLY A 239 -36.02 -13.84 -5.62
C GLY A 239 -36.56 -14.96 -6.50
N ILE A 240 -35.83 -15.41 -7.52
CA ILE A 240 -36.17 -16.53 -8.37
C ILE A 240 -36.18 -17.82 -7.56
N GLU A 241 -35.17 -18.08 -6.75
CA GLU A 241 -35.05 -19.26 -5.89
C GLU A 241 -36.20 -19.32 -4.88
N ALA A 242 -36.44 -18.23 -4.16
CA ALA A 242 -37.54 -18.14 -3.20
C ALA A 242 -38.93 -18.31 -3.87
N GLY A 243 -39.13 -17.71 -5.04
CA GLY A 243 -40.34 -17.84 -5.83
C GLY A 243 -40.56 -19.27 -6.30
N MET A 244 -39.52 -19.95 -6.78
CA MET A 244 -39.58 -21.37 -7.17
C MET A 244 -39.92 -22.27 -5.98
N LEU A 245 -39.24 -22.09 -4.86
CA LEU A 245 -39.49 -22.88 -3.64
C LEU A 245 -40.91 -22.68 -3.11
N LYS A 246 -41.40 -21.42 -3.13
CA LYS A 246 -42.78 -21.10 -2.74
C LYS A 246 -43.80 -21.79 -3.65
N THR A 247 -43.61 -21.73 -4.96
CA THR A 247 -44.48 -22.38 -5.93
C THR A 247 -44.49 -23.89 -5.74
N LEU A 248 -43.33 -24.53 -5.59
CA LEU A 248 -43.23 -25.97 -5.35
C LEU A 248 -43.87 -26.39 -4.03
N ARG A 249 -43.71 -25.60 -2.97
CA ARG A 249 -44.38 -25.80 -1.69
C ARG A 249 -45.91 -25.81 -1.86
N ASP A 250 -46.44 -24.82 -2.55
CA ASP A 250 -47.86 -24.64 -2.72
C ASP A 250 -48.43 -25.80 -3.57
N LEU A 251 -47.74 -26.26 -4.62
CA LEU A 251 -48.12 -27.46 -5.39
C LEU A 251 -48.09 -28.75 -4.57
N VAL A 252 -47.19 -28.90 -3.61
CA VAL A 252 -47.18 -30.03 -2.67
C VAL A 252 -48.36 -29.95 -1.72
N LYS A 253 -48.66 -28.76 -1.20
CA LYS A 253 -49.80 -28.52 -0.29
C LYS A 253 -51.13 -28.82 -0.96
N ASP A 254 -51.27 -28.47 -2.25
CA ASP A 254 -52.46 -28.72 -3.04
C ASP A 254 -52.57 -30.17 -3.55
N GLY A 255 -51.62 -31.04 -3.20
CA GLY A 255 -51.60 -32.45 -3.59
C GLY A 255 -51.27 -32.71 -5.07
N MET A 256 -50.80 -31.68 -5.79
CA MET A 256 -50.44 -31.77 -7.21
C MET A 256 -49.04 -32.35 -7.45
N LEU A 257 -48.15 -32.27 -6.46
CA LEU A 257 -46.80 -32.86 -6.48
C LEU A 257 -46.52 -33.61 -5.18
N SER A 258 -45.77 -34.70 -5.26
CA SER A 258 -45.19 -35.30 -4.06
C SER A 258 -44.00 -34.47 -3.54
N PRO A 259 -43.70 -34.51 -2.23
CA PRO A 259 -42.51 -33.84 -1.69
C PRO A 259 -41.19 -34.26 -2.37
N ALA A 260 -41.10 -35.53 -2.80
CA ALA A 260 -39.92 -36.05 -3.51
C ALA A 260 -39.76 -35.43 -4.91
N GLU A 261 -40.86 -35.25 -5.65
CA GLU A 261 -40.84 -34.62 -6.96
C GLU A 261 -40.54 -33.12 -6.88
N ALA A 262 -41.10 -32.43 -5.85
CA ALA A 262 -40.81 -31.01 -5.61
C ALA A 262 -39.33 -30.78 -5.27
N ALA A 263 -38.75 -31.60 -4.39
CA ALA A 263 -37.34 -31.56 -4.06
C ALA A 263 -36.45 -31.81 -5.29
N LYS A 264 -36.78 -32.81 -6.12
CA LYS A 264 -36.07 -33.08 -7.37
C LYS A 264 -36.11 -31.90 -8.34
N ARG A 265 -37.26 -31.22 -8.48
CA ARG A 265 -37.40 -30.02 -9.33
C ARG A 265 -36.63 -28.82 -8.78
N ALA A 266 -36.52 -28.73 -7.45
CA ALA A 266 -35.69 -27.72 -6.78
C ALA A 266 -34.18 -28.03 -6.83
N GLY A 267 -33.78 -29.21 -7.32
CA GLY A 267 -32.36 -29.65 -7.33
C GLY A 267 -31.80 -29.94 -5.94
N MET A 268 -32.66 -30.29 -4.98
CA MET A 268 -32.34 -30.51 -3.57
C MET A 268 -32.73 -31.91 -3.10
N SER A 269 -32.19 -32.37 -1.97
CA SER A 269 -32.70 -33.50 -1.24
C SER A 269 -34.06 -33.15 -0.59
N ILE A 270 -34.87 -34.18 -0.25
CA ILE A 270 -36.17 -33.99 0.42
C ILE A 270 -36.02 -33.24 1.75
N GLU A 271 -34.96 -33.55 2.50
CA GLU A 271 -34.64 -32.90 3.78
C GLU A 271 -34.25 -31.42 3.61
N GLU A 272 -33.41 -31.11 2.62
CA GLU A 272 -33.02 -29.72 2.31
C GLU A 272 -34.20 -28.90 1.82
N PHE A 273 -35.05 -29.47 0.94
CA PHE A 273 -36.28 -28.83 0.49
C PHE A 273 -37.23 -28.51 1.67
N GLY A 274 -37.42 -29.48 2.57
CA GLY A 274 -38.23 -29.26 3.76
C GLY A 274 -37.73 -28.14 4.65
N LYS A 275 -36.41 -28.08 4.87
CA LYS A 275 -35.76 -27.00 5.63
C LYS A 275 -35.84 -25.64 4.92
N ALA A 276 -35.68 -25.61 3.59
CA ALA A 276 -35.73 -24.38 2.80
C ALA A 276 -37.16 -23.79 2.82
N VAL A 277 -38.17 -24.64 2.61
CA VAL A 277 -39.60 -24.26 2.60
C VAL A 277 -40.09 -23.80 3.97
N SER A 278 -39.57 -24.36 5.06
CA SER A 278 -39.94 -23.95 6.43
C SER A 278 -39.46 -22.55 6.83
N LYS A 279 -38.53 -21.97 6.06
CA LYS A 279 -37.99 -20.61 6.28
C LYS A 279 -38.71 -19.55 5.45
N LEU A 280 -39.58 -19.94 4.51
CA LEU A 280 -40.41 -19.07 3.66
C LEU A 280 -41.81 -18.85 4.30
#